data_fba15a7e828f7500d62428253320e919
#
_entry.id   fba15a7e828f7500d62428253320e919
#
_cell.length_a   1.000
_cell.length_b   1.000
_cell.length_c   1.000
_cell.angle_alpha   90.00
_cell.angle_beta   90.00
_cell.angle_gamma   90.00
#
_symmetry.space_group_name_H-M   'P 1'
#
loop_
_entity.id
_entity.type
_entity.pdbx_description
1 polymer ?
#
loop_
_entity_poly.entity_id
_entity_poly.type
_entity_poly.pdbx_seq_one_letter_code
_entity_poly.pdbx_strand_id
1 'polypeptide(L)'
;DAGSAGWRNFKTFKEQTIDHSRTRVFAFLNIVGPGMKGGAIEQNLGDMDSKLTAMVARQYADYIVGIKLAHYSGPEWDPLTRTVEAGNMADMPVMIDFGGHKPHLSLERLLLDELRPGDIFTHCFANVGGRTAIVDENGKVRPYVWEAQKKGIVFDVGHGGGSFVFEQAIPAMEQGFLPDAISTDLHTGSMNAGMKSMLNVMSKLLNMGMPLNEVIKTSTWYPAKYINHEELGHLSEGAVADIAVLNLEEGNFGFADVRGNKIKGTQKLECELTILEGKVVYDLNGISMPEWQAGVE
;
A
#
# COMPACT_ATOMS: atom_id res chain seq x y z
N ASP A 1 4.07 4.48 6.06
CA ASP A 1 3.32 3.72 7.07
C ASP A 1 1.83 3.86 6.85
N ALA A 2 1.06 2.80 7.02
CA ALA A 2 -0.37 2.78 6.70
C ALA A 2 -1.26 2.71 7.97
N GLY A 3 -0.97 3.54 8.98
CA GLY A 3 -1.86 3.72 10.12
C GLY A 3 -1.43 3.04 11.42
N SER A 4 -0.15 2.75 11.61
CA SER A 4 0.37 2.22 12.89
C SER A 4 0.07 3.14 14.07
N ALA A 5 0.05 4.45 13.85
CA ALA A 5 -0.28 5.47 14.84
C ALA A 5 -1.60 6.17 14.51
N GLY A 6 -2.32 6.58 15.54
CA GLY A 6 -3.48 7.44 15.47
C GLY A 6 -3.22 8.80 16.13
N TRP A 7 -4.27 9.62 16.23
CA TRP A 7 -4.16 10.99 16.71
C TRP A 7 -3.65 11.12 18.16
N ARG A 8 -3.75 10.07 18.99
CA ARG A 8 -3.26 10.09 20.37
C ARG A 8 -1.76 9.89 20.50
N ASN A 9 -1.14 9.18 19.57
CA ASN A 9 0.25 8.73 19.72
C ASN A 9 1.14 9.01 18.51
N PHE A 10 0.67 9.78 17.53
CA PHE A 10 1.47 10.11 16.35
C PHE A 10 2.78 10.81 16.70
N LYS A 11 2.75 11.74 17.66
CA LYS A 11 3.97 12.42 18.16
C LYS A 11 5.03 11.40 18.59
N THR A 12 4.64 10.41 19.39
CA THR A 12 5.57 9.37 19.87
C THR A 12 6.08 8.51 18.69
N PHE A 13 5.20 8.15 17.76
CA PHE A 13 5.58 7.40 16.56
C PHE A 13 6.60 8.19 15.71
N LYS A 14 6.36 9.49 15.52
CA LYS A 14 7.30 10.36 14.82
C LYS A 14 8.66 10.38 15.53
N GLU A 15 8.67 10.71 16.81
CA GLU A 15 9.91 10.87 17.60
C GLU A 15 10.70 9.56 17.75
N GLN A 16 10.03 8.40 17.83
CA GLN A 16 10.70 7.12 18.07
C GLN A 16 10.98 6.31 16.78
N THR A 17 10.26 6.58 15.70
CA THR A 17 10.37 5.79 14.47
C THR A 17 10.75 6.65 13.28
N ILE A 18 9.99 7.69 12.94
CA ILE A 18 10.24 8.49 11.76
C ILE A 18 11.58 9.21 11.86
N ASP A 19 11.83 9.91 12.95
CA ASP A 19 13.05 10.72 13.15
C ASP A 19 14.33 9.88 13.25
N HIS A 20 14.20 8.55 13.48
CA HIS A 20 15.34 7.61 13.52
C HIS A 20 15.46 6.75 12.26
N SER A 21 14.55 6.88 11.31
CA SER A 21 14.61 6.14 10.05
C SER A 21 15.63 6.73 9.10
N ARG A 22 16.42 5.88 8.43
CA ARG A 22 17.30 6.33 7.35
C ARG A 22 16.53 6.69 6.09
N THR A 23 15.46 5.94 5.81
CA THR A 23 14.58 6.22 4.68
C THR A 23 13.54 7.28 5.06
N ARG A 24 13.05 8.02 4.08
CA ARG A 24 11.93 8.95 4.26
C ARG A 24 10.66 8.15 4.56
N VAL A 25 9.95 8.50 5.63
CA VAL A 25 8.72 7.83 6.06
C VAL A 25 7.59 8.83 6.09
N PHE A 26 6.59 8.60 5.24
CA PHE A 26 5.28 9.23 5.35
C PHE A 26 4.27 8.28 6.00
N ALA A 27 3.25 8.82 6.63
CA ALA A 27 2.27 8.03 7.35
C ALA A 27 0.82 8.41 6.99
N PHE A 28 -0.03 7.42 6.87
CA PHE A 28 -1.46 7.62 7.03
C PHE A 28 -1.79 7.61 8.51
N LEU A 29 -2.53 8.61 8.98
CA LEU A 29 -2.94 8.68 10.38
C LEU A 29 -4.19 7.84 10.60
N ASN A 30 -4.17 6.90 11.54
CA ASN A 30 -5.33 6.10 11.83
C ASN A 30 -6.45 6.93 12.50
N ILE A 31 -7.70 6.72 12.07
CA ILE A 31 -8.87 7.38 12.66
C ILE A 31 -9.07 6.98 14.13
N VAL A 32 -8.64 5.77 14.52
CA VAL A 32 -8.66 5.31 15.92
C VAL A 32 -7.48 5.91 16.67
N GLY A 33 -7.73 6.53 17.79
CA GLY A 33 -6.74 7.31 18.53
C GLY A 33 -5.40 6.62 18.80
N PRO A 34 -5.35 5.37 19.31
CA PRO A 34 -4.10 4.64 19.51
C PRO A 34 -3.47 4.06 18.23
N GLY A 35 -4.15 4.16 17.09
CA GLY A 35 -3.71 3.54 15.84
C GLY A 35 -4.01 2.04 15.76
N MET A 36 -3.34 1.35 14.85
CA MET A 36 -3.56 -0.06 14.54
C MET A 36 -2.96 -0.95 15.64
N LYS A 37 -3.80 -1.32 16.61
CA LYS A 37 -3.43 -2.14 17.79
C LYS A 37 -4.17 -3.47 17.85
N GLY A 38 -5.11 -3.70 16.93
CA GLY A 38 -5.91 -4.91 16.88
C GLY A 38 -7.05 -4.97 17.91
N GLY A 39 -7.88 -5.99 17.77
CA GLY A 39 -8.92 -6.34 18.73
C GLY A 39 -9.93 -5.24 19.01
N ALA A 40 -10.39 -5.14 20.25
CA ALA A 40 -11.41 -4.20 20.67
C ALA A 40 -11.03 -2.72 20.50
N ILE A 41 -9.74 -2.41 20.44
CA ILE A 41 -9.27 -1.03 20.28
C ILE A 41 -9.72 -0.47 18.92
N GLU A 42 -9.57 -1.23 17.87
CA GLU A 42 -9.93 -0.82 16.50
C GLU A 42 -11.46 -0.88 16.25
N GLN A 43 -12.23 -1.41 17.19
CA GLN A 43 -13.68 -1.46 17.12
C GLN A 43 -14.36 -0.33 17.92
N ASN A 44 -13.59 0.53 18.57
CA ASN A 44 -14.11 1.56 19.46
C ASN A 44 -14.54 2.81 18.69
N LEU A 45 -15.84 2.89 18.35
CA LEU A 45 -16.41 4.06 17.68
C LEU A 45 -16.20 5.36 18.47
N GLY A 46 -16.20 5.31 19.80
CA GLY A 46 -16.01 6.48 20.66
C GLY A 46 -14.61 7.11 20.54
N ASP A 47 -13.65 6.38 19.99
CA ASP A 47 -12.26 6.81 19.81
C ASP A 47 -11.93 7.23 18.36
N MET A 48 -12.88 7.11 17.44
CA MET A 48 -12.78 7.54 16.04
C MET A 48 -13.28 8.99 15.94
N ASP A 49 -12.39 9.95 16.17
CA ASP A 49 -12.72 11.37 16.21
C ASP A 49 -12.19 12.11 14.97
N SER A 50 -13.10 12.54 14.08
CA SER A 50 -12.78 13.23 12.84
C SER A 50 -12.01 14.53 13.08
N LYS A 51 -12.41 15.31 14.11
CA LYS A 51 -11.83 16.64 14.38
C LYS A 51 -10.43 16.53 14.95
N LEU A 52 -10.23 15.66 15.95
CA LEU A 52 -8.92 15.42 16.53
C LEU A 52 -7.96 14.83 15.50
N THR A 53 -8.43 13.87 14.69
CA THR A 53 -7.64 13.29 13.61
C THR A 53 -7.21 14.34 12.59
N ALA A 54 -8.15 15.16 12.11
CA ALA A 54 -7.83 16.23 11.15
C ALA A 54 -6.89 17.31 11.75
N MET A 55 -7.05 17.63 13.03
CA MET A 55 -6.18 18.57 13.73
C MET A 55 -4.74 18.06 13.77
N VAL A 56 -4.54 16.80 14.16
CA VAL A 56 -3.21 16.17 14.23
C VAL A 56 -2.63 16.00 12.82
N ALA A 57 -3.44 15.60 11.83
CA ALA A 57 -3.00 15.47 10.45
C ALA A 57 -2.44 16.80 9.91
N ARG A 58 -3.14 17.90 10.12
CA ARG A 58 -2.65 19.25 9.73
C ARG A 58 -1.44 19.71 10.53
N GLN A 59 -1.37 19.38 11.82
CA GLN A 59 -0.23 19.74 12.68
C GLN A 59 1.08 19.07 12.20
N TYR A 60 0.97 17.88 11.61
CA TYR A 60 2.10 17.09 11.12
C TYR A 60 2.05 16.86 9.61
N ALA A 61 1.58 17.85 8.84
CA ALA A 61 1.38 17.75 7.40
C ALA A 61 2.67 17.40 6.60
N ASP A 62 3.85 17.70 7.14
CA ASP A 62 5.12 17.28 6.53
C ASP A 62 5.38 15.76 6.60
N TYR A 63 4.60 15.03 7.39
CA TYR A 63 4.76 13.58 7.63
C TYR A 63 3.50 12.78 7.36
N ILE A 64 2.32 13.39 7.54
CA ILE A 64 1.03 12.72 7.36
C ILE A 64 0.49 13.06 5.98
N VAL A 65 0.22 12.01 5.20
CA VAL A 65 -0.20 12.10 3.80
C VAL A 65 -1.63 11.61 3.56
N GLY A 66 -2.34 11.20 4.60
CA GLY A 66 -3.71 10.73 4.50
C GLY A 66 -4.24 10.17 5.83
N ILE A 67 -5.50 9.76 5.82
CA ILE A 67 -6.16 9.16 6.98
C ILE A 67 -6.45 7.68 6.70
N LYS A 68 -6.21 6.81 7.68
CA LYS A 68 -6.44 5.36 7.58
C LYS A 68 -7.65 4.92 8.39
N LEU A 69 -8.49 4.10 7.79
CA LEU A 69 -9.43 3.23 8.49
C LEU A 69 -9.05 1.78 8.22
N ALA A 70 -8.88 0.98 9.28
CA ALA A 70 -8.52 -0.43 9.17
C ALA A 70 -9.33 -1.30 10.13
N HIS A 71 -9.58 -2.55 9.72
CA HIS A 71 -10.03 -3.68 10.53
C HIS A 71 -11.35 -3.51 11.27
N TYR A 72 -12.13 -2.44 11.04
CA TYR A 72 -13.45 -2.35 11.64
C TYR A 72 -14.37 -3.42 11.05
N SER A 73 -15.01 -4.19 11.92
CA SER A 73 -15.84 -5.35 11.55
C SER A 73 -17.30 -5.23 11.97
N GLY A 74 -17.70 -4.10 12.54
CA GLY A 74 -19.09 -3.82 12.92
C GLY A 74 -19.98 -3.49 11.72
N PRO A 75 -21.29 -3.35 11.95
CA PRO A 75 -22.29 -3.11 10.89
C PRO A 75 -22.47 -1.63 10.54
N GLU A 76 -21.80 -0.73 11.27
CA GLU A 76 -22.00 0.71 11.12
C GLU A 76 -21.12 1.30 10.01
N TRP A 77 -21.64 2.31 9.31
CA TRP A 77 -20.91 3.14 8.37
C TRP A 77 -20.14 4.29 9.03
N ASP A 78 -20.43 4.58 10.30
CA ASP A 78 -19.82 5.67 11.07
C ASP A 78 -18.29 5.74 10.98
N PRO A 79 -17.53 4.63 11.10
CA PRO A 79 -16.07 4.67 10.98
C PRO A 79 -15.61 5.25 9.65
N LEU A 80 -16.24 4.85 8.56
CA LEU A 80 -15.94 5.35 7.23
C LEU A 80 -16.33 6.82 7.09
N THR A 81 -17.56 7.17 7.47
CA THR A 81 -18.04 8.55 7.41
C THR A 81 -17.12 9.49 8.16
N ARG A 82 -16.71 9.12 9.38
CA ARG A 82 -15.78 9.91 10.21
C ARG A 82 -14.39 10.01 9.60
N THR A 83 -13.93 8.95 8.94
CA THR A 83 -12.62 8.93 8.26
C THR A 83 -12.63 9.87 7.06
N VAL A 84 -13.67 9.81 6.23
CA VAL A 84 -13.84 10.71 5.07
C VAL A 84 -14.02 12.16 5.52
N GLU A 85 -14.77 12.39 6.61
CA GLU A 85 -14.92 13.70 7.22
C GLU A 85 -13.57 14.27 7.70
N ALA A 86 -12.74 13.45 8.36
CA ALA A 86 -11.37 13.84 8.75
C ALA A 86 -10.50 14.17 7.54
N GLY A 87 -10.56 13.36 6.48
CA GLY A 87 -9.88 13.61 5.22
C GLY A 87 -10.31 14.93 4.57
N ASN A 88 -11.62 15.22 4.54
CA ASN A 88 -12.14 16.50 4.04
C ASN A 88 -11.63 17.69 4.87
N MET A 89 -11.65 17.57 6.21
CA MET A 89 -11.14 18.63 7.08
C MET A 89 -9.63 18.84 6.92
N ALA A 90 -8.86 17.80 6.67
CA ALA A 90 -7.40 17.87 6.54
C ALA A 90 -6.94 18.16 5.10
N ASP A 91 -7.83 18.14 4.12
CA ASP A 91 -7.52 18.19 2.69
C ASP A 91 -6.56 17.06 2.26
N MET A 92 -6.87 15.84 2.68
CA MET A 92 -6.05 14.66 2.46
C MET A 92 -6.89 13.48 1.95
N PRO A 93 -6.29 12.54 1.18
CA PRO A 93 -6.95 11.30 0.82
C PRO A 93 -7.18 10.40 2.03
N VAL A 94 -8.09 9.43 1.89
CA VAL A 94 -8.26 8.37 2.89
C VAL A 94 -7.86 7.03 2.29
N MET A 95 -7.32 6.14 3.13
CA MET A 95 -7.01 4.75 2.76
C MET A 95 -7.88 3.82 3.59
N ILE A 96 -8.67 3.01 2.91
CA ILE A 96 -9.72 2.21 3.53
C ILE A 96 -9.42 0.72 3.37
N ASP A 97 -9.35 0.04 4.50
CA ASP A 97 -9.48 -1.40 4.67
C ASP A 97 -10.71 -1.65 5.55
N PHE A 98 -11.89 -1.70 4.93
CA PHE A 98 -13.17 -1.65 5.60
C PHE A 98 -14.15 -2.66 5.00
N GLY A 99 -15.09 -3.08 5.81
CA GLY A 99 -16.19 -3.96 5.44
C GLY A 99 -16.58 -4.83 6.64
N GLY A 100 -17.79 -4.66 7.11
CA GLY A 100 -18.35 -5.44 8.22
C GLY A 100 -18.58 -6.89 7.84
N HIS A 101 -18.46 -7.77 8.82
CA HIS A 101 -18.66 -9.19 8.60
C HIS A 101 -20.13 -9.61 8.66
N LYS A 102 -20.95 -8.93 9.47
CA LYS A 102 -22.38 -9.28 9.68
C LYS A 102 -23.19 -8.07 10.16
N PRO A 103 -24.10 -7.53 9.35
CA PRO A 103 -24.27 -7.79 7.93
C PRO A 103 -23.08 -7.30 7.11
N HIS A 104 -22.94 -7.83 5.90
CA HIS A 104 -21.94 -7.31 4.95
C HIS A 104 -22.25 -5.86 4.59
N LEU A 105 -21.28 -5.00 4.71
CA LEU A 105 -21.36 -3.65 4.15
C LEU A 105 -21.09 -3.71 2.65
N SER A 106 -21.93 -3.01 1.88
CA SER A 106 -21.88 -3.05 0.42
C SER A 106 -20.56 -2.47 -0.11
N LEU A 107 -19.80 -3.27 -0.85
CA LEU A 107 -18.60 -2.80 -1.56
C LEU A 107 -18.95 -1.77 -2.64
N GLU A 108 -20.09 -1.94 -3.33
CA GLU A 108 -20.58 -1.00 -4.34
C GLU A 108 -20.82 0.38 -3.72
N ARG A 109 -21.58 0.43 -2.61
CA ARG A 109 -21.79 1.68 -1.88
C ARG A 109 -20.47 2.30 -1.39
N LEU A 110 -19.58 1.51 -0.83
CA LEU A 110 -18.25 1.98 -0.41
C LEU A 110 -17.54 2.71 -1.54
N LEU A 111 -17.44 2.06 -2.70
CA LEU A 111 -16.65 2.55 -3.83
C LEU A 111 -17.32 3.69 -4.59
N LEU A 112 -18.65 3.64 -4.77
CA LEU A 112 -19.36 4.61 -5.61
C LEU A 112 -19.92 5.80 -4.83
N ASP A 113 -20.38 5.59 -3.60
CA ASP A 113 -21.11 6.61 -2.86
C ASP A 113 -20.29 7.26 -1.75
N GLU A 114 -19.44 6.49 -1.07
CA GLU A 114 -18.76 6.95 0.13
C GLU A 114 -17.34 7.48 -0.14
N LEU A 115 -16.59 6.85 -1.05
CA LEU A 115 -15.22 7.27 -1.38
C LEU A 115 -15.20 8.37 -2.43
N ARG A 116 -14.20 9.26 -2.31
CA ARG A 116 -13.96 10.39 -3.20
C ARG A 116 -12.88 10.04 -4.23
N PRO A 117 -12.85 10.67 -5.41
CA PRO A 117 -11.69 10.57 -6.31
C PRO A 117 -10.39 10.88 -5.56
N GLY A 118 -9.38 10.01 -5.72
CA GLY A 118 -8.12 10.08 -4.98
C GLY A 118 -8.08 9.29 -3.67
N ASP A 119 -9.23 8.85 -3.14
CA ASP A 119 -9.26 7.94 -2.00
C ASP A 119 -8.80 6.53 -2.41
N ILE A 120 -8.20 5.81 -1.47
CA ILE A 120 -7.50 4.55 -1.71
C ILE A 120 -8.29 3.38 -1.10
N PHE A 121 -8.65 2.42 -1.93
CA PHE A 121 -9.16 1.12 -1.51
C PHE A 121 -8.00 0.12 -1.54
N THR A 122 -7.45 -0.21 -0.35
CA THR A 122 -6.34 -1.16 -0.23
C THR A 122 -6.82 -2.60 -0.13
N HIS A 123 -5.90 -3.54 -0.31
CA HIS A 123 -6.18 -4.98 -0.34
C HIS A 123 -7.13 -5.38 -1.48
N CYS A 124 -6.98 -4.76 -2.65
CA CYS A 124 -7.93 -4.95 -3.76
C CYS A 124 -8.06 -6.40 -4.23
N PHE A 125 -7.03 -7.21 -4.07
CA PHE A 125 -7.05 -8.64 -4.42
C PHE A 125 -7.30 -9.58 -3.23
N ALA A 126 -7.85 -9.04 -2.14
CA ALA A 126 -8.26 -9.86 -1.01
C ALA A 126 -9.55 -10.66 -1.29
N ASN A 127 -9.65 -11.83 -0.68
CA ASN A 127 -10.89 -12.57 -0.53
C ASN A 127 -10.99 -13.06 0.93
N VAL A 128 -11.43 -12.16 1.78
CA VAL A 128 -11.54 -12.37 3.22
C VAL A 128 -13.00 -12.68 3.56
N GLY A 129 -13.21 -13.69 4.39
CA GLY A 129 -14.55 -14.04 4.85
C GLY A 129 -15.28 -12.86 5.48
N GLY A 130 -16.54 -12.64 5.10
CA GLY A 130 -17.34 -11.53 5.58
C GLY A 130 -17.22 -10.23 4.77
N ARG A 131 -16.41 -10.20 3.72
CA ARG A 131 -16.27 -9.06 2.80
C ARG A 131 -16.59 -9.47 1.36
N THR A 132 -17.06 -8.53 0.56
CA THR A 132 -17.24 -8.73 -0.88
C THR A 132 -15.93 -8.51 -1.59
N ALA A 133 -15.48 -9.51 -2.35
CA ALA A 133 -14.28 -9.39 -3.20
C ALA A 133 -14.59 -8.65 -4.51
N ILE A 134 -13.57 -8.11 -5.18
CA ILE A 134 -13.74 -7.35 -6.44
C ILE A 134 -14.10 -8.24 -7.63
N VAL A 135 -13.69 -9.52 -7.61
CA VAL A 135 -14.07 -10.53 -8.61
C VAL A 135 -15.20 -11.39 -8.03
N ASP A 136 -16.23 -11.62 -8.82
CA ASP A 136 -17.39 -12.42 -8.43
C ASP A 136 -17.12 -13.94 -8.51
N GLU A 137 -18.13 -14.72 -8.16
CA GLU A 137 -18.07 -16.19 -8.18
C GLU A 137 -17.93 -16.80 -9.60
N ASN A 138 -18.16 -16.02 -10.64
CA ASN A 138 -17.97 -16.40 -12.04
C ASN A 138 -16.59 -15.97 -12.59
N GLY A 139 -15.72 -15.44 -11.75
CA GLY A 139 -14.41 -14.94 -12.13
C GLY A 139 -14.46 -13.60 -12.87
N LYS A 140 -15.54 -12.81 -12.75
CA LYS A 140 -15.70 -11.53 -13.40
C LYS A 140 -15.46 -10.38 -12.43
N VAL A 141 -14.68 -9.40 -12.85
CA VAL A 141 -14.56 -8.12 -12.11
C VAL A 141 -15.93 -7.46 -12.11
N ARG A 142 -16.40 -7.11 -10.91
CA ARG A 142 -17.73 -6.52 -10.73
C ARG A 142 -17.84 -5.18 -11.46
N PRO A 143 -18.96 -4.89 -12.16
CA PRO A 143 -19.08 -3.68 -12.99
C PRO A 143 -18.77 -2.39 -12.25
N TYR A 144 -19.25 -2.26 -11.00
CA TYR A 144 -19.01 -1.07 -10.18
C TYR A 144 -17.54 -0.87 -9.77
N VAL A 145 -16.70 -1.91 -9.83
CA VAL A 145 -15.25 -1.81 -9.57
C VAL A 145 -14.58 -1.03 -10.72
N TRP A 146 -14.96 -1.32 -11.97
CA TRP A 146 -14.50 -0.56 -13.13
C TRP A 146 -14.97 0.90 -13.09
N GLU A 147 -16.23 1.10 -12.68
CA GLU A 147 -16.80 2.43 -12.54
C GLU A 147 -16.05 3.24 -11.47
N ALA A 148 -15.76 2.63 -10.33
CA ALA A 148 -15.00 3.25 -9.25
C ALA A 148 -13.58 3.64 -9.68
N GLN A 149 -12.85 2.74 -10.36
CA GLN A 149 -11.51 3.05 -10.88
C GLN A 149 -11.57 4.22 -11.88
N LYS A 150 -12.56 4.22 -12.78
CA LYS A 150 -12.79 5.33 -13.71
C LYS A 150 -13.17 6.63 -13.01
N LYS A 151 -13.89 6.57 -11.89
CA LYS A 151 -14.22 7.72 -11.03
C LYS A 151 -12.97 8.30 -10.36
N GLY A 152 -11.86 7.54 -10.28
CA GLY A 152 -10.61 7.95 -9.66
C GLY A 152 -10.38 7.37 -8.27
N ILE A 153 -11.09 6.33 -7.89
CA ILE A 153 -10.75 5.54 -6.71
C ILE A 153 -9.47 4.75 -7.00
N VAL A 154 -8.49 4.86 -6.13
CA VAL A 154 -7.17 4.19 -6.25
C VAL A 154 -7.27 2.78 -5.67
N PHE A 155 -6.98 1.78 -6.49
CA PHE A 155 -6.94 0.38 -6.06
C PHE A 155 -5.49 -0.03 -5.73
N ASP A 156 -5.23 -0.25 -4.45
CA ASP A 156 -3.91 -0.62 -3.93
C ASP A 156 -3.83 -2.11 -3.60
N VAL A 157 -2.69 -2.72 -3.91
CA VAL A 157 -2.48 -4.16 -3.70
C VAL A 157 -2.51 -4.54 -2.23
N GLY A 158 -1.77 -3.84 -1.37
CA GLY A 158 -1.73 -4.12 0.07
C GLY A 158 -1.56 -5.61 0.38
N HIS A 159 -0.52 -6.26 -0.15
CA HIS A 159 -0.43 -7.74 -0.20
C HIS A 159 -0.59 -8.42 1.17
N GLY A 160 0.14 -7.96 2.19
CA GLY A 160 0.09 -8.48 3.55
C GLY A 160 0.26 -9.98 3.71
N GLY A 161 -0.08 -10.44 4.90
CA GLY A 161 -0.13 -11.87 5.23
C GLY A 161 -1.48 -12.55 4.99
N GLY A 162 -2.55 -11.77 4.71
CA GLY A 162 -3.92 -12.26 4.57
C GLY A 162 -4.72 -11.69 3.39
N SER A 163 -4.15 -10.77 2.61
CA SER A 163 -4.92 -9.88 1.74
C SER A 163 -4.62 -9.99 0.24
N PHE A 164 -3.99 -11.08 -0.21
CA PHE A 164 -3.72 -11.31 -1.63
C PHE A 164 -3.94 -12.78 -2.01
N VAL A 165 -4.86 -13.02 -2.92
CA VAL A 165 -5.13 -14.37 -3.45
C VAL A 165 -5.13 -14.39 -4.97
N PHE A 166 -4.53 -15.43 -5.56
CA PHE A 166 -4.49 -15.57 -7.01
C PHE A 166 -5.87 -15.73 -7.65
N GLU A 167 -6.84 -16.27 -6.94
CA GLU A 167 -8.22 -16.39 -7.42
C GLU A 167 -8.92 -15.04 -7.66
N GLN A 168 -8.40 -13.96 -7.07
CA GLN A 168 -8.85 -12.60 -7.34
C GLN A 168 -7.93 -11.88 -8.33
N ALA A 169 -6.62 -11.94 -8.10
CA ALA A 169 -5.66 -11.18 -8.88
C ALA A 169 -5.56 -11.65 -10.34
N ILE A 170 -5.49 -12.97 -10.58
CA ILE A 170 -5.33 -13.51 -11.95
C ILE A 170 -6.52 -13.16 -12.83
N PRO A 171 -7.77 -13.52 -12.49
CA PRO A 171 -8.90 -13.22 -13.37
C PRO A 171 -9.16 -11.70 -13.50
N ALA A 172 -8.83 -10.89 -12.52
CA ALA A 172 -8.92 -9.43 -12.63
C ALA A 172 -7.93 -8.91 -13.69
N MET A 173 -6.67 -9.31 -13.59
CA MET A 173 -5.62 -8.87 -14.51
C MET A 173 -5.83 -9.41 -15.94
N GLU A 174 -6.30 -10.63 -16.11
CA GLU A 174 -6.66 -11.20 -17.41
C GLU A 174 -7.79 -10.43 -18.11
N GLN A 175 -8.67 -9.78 -17.35
CA GLN A 175 -9.70 -8.88 -17.87
C GLN A 175 -9.19 -7.46 -18.12
N GLY A 176 -7.92 -7.17 -17.81
CA GLY A 176 -7.29 -5.84 -17.96
C GLY A 176 -7.45 -4.93 -16.74
N PHE A 177 -8.00 -5.41 -15.62
CA PHE A 177 -8.01 -4.67 -14.38
C PHE A 177 -6.64 -4.72 -13.72
N LEU A 178 -5.89 -3.63 -13.81
CA LEU A 178 -4.60 -3.47 -13.14
C LEU A 178 -4.77 -2.62 -11.87
N PRO A 179 -4.03 -2.92 -10.80
CA PRO A 179 -4.02 -2.08 -9.61
C PRO A 179 -3.34 -0.74 -9.93
N ASP A 180 -3.76 0.31 -9.25
CA ASP A 180 -3.19 1.66 -9.40
C ASP A 180 -1.92 1.85 -8.56
N ALA A 181 -1.77 1.08 -7.47
CA ALA A 181 -0.58 1.08 -6.62
C ALA A 181 -0.20 -0.34 -6.19
N ILE A 182 1.11 -0.60 -6.11
CA ILE A 182 1.67 -1.83 -5.56
C ILE A 182 2.26 -1.51 -4.20
N SER A 183 1.76 -2.19 -3.18
CA SER A 183 2.25 -2.06 -1.81
C SER A 183 2.34 -3.41 -1.10
N THR A 184 3.07 -3.47 -0.01
CA THR A 184 3.43 -4.73 0.64
C THR A 184 2.57 -5.08 1.83
N ASP A 185 2.05 -4.09 2.56
CA ASP A 185 1.52 -4.31 3.90
C ASP A 185 2.50 -5.16 4.76
N LEU A 186 3.79 -4.77 4.71
CA LEU A 186 4.85 -5.47 5.45
C LEU A 186 4.75 -5.15 6.94
N HIS A 187 4.57 -6.19 7.73
CA HIS A 187 4.63 -6.14 9.18
C HIS A 187 5.24 -7.44 9.72
N THR A 188 5.55 -7.50 11.02
CA THR A 188 6.22 -8.66 11.64
C THR A 188 5.48 -9.98 11.42
N GLY A 189 4.15 -9.97 11.36
CA GLY A 189 3.34 -11.16 11.08
C GLY A 189 3.31 -11.58 9.62
N SER A 190 3.58 -10.66 8.66
CA SER A 190 3.51 -10.95 7.22
C SER A 190 4.86 -11.22 6.56
N MET A 191 5.98 -10.84 7.17
CA MET A 191 7.32 -10.92 6.56
C MET A 191 7.75 -12.34 6.14
N ASN A 192 7.19 -13.37 6.74
CA ASN A 192 7.43 -14.78 6.39
C ASN A 192 6.29 -15.41 5.57
N ALA A 193 5.24 -14.66 5.25
CA ALA A 193 4.14 -15.11 4.41
C ALA A 193 4.50 -15.04 2.90
N GLY A 194 3.52 -15.07 2.02
CA GLY A 194 3.72 -15.05 0.56
C GLY A 194 4.32 -13.76 0.01
N MET A 195 4.29 -12.67 0.75
CA MET A 195 4.69 -11.34 0.29
C MET A 195 6.21 -11.13 0.23
N LYS A 196 6.98 -11.51 1.24
CA LYS A 196 8.45 -11.38 1.39
C LYS A 196 8.99 -9.94 1.40
N SER A 197 8.87 -9.21 0.29
CA SER A 197 9.41 -7.87 0.09
C SER A 197 8.65 -7.14 -1.03
N MET A 198 8.92 -5.85 -1.20
CA MET A 198 8.37 -5.06 -2.32
C MET A 198 8.72 -5.68 -3.67
N LEU A 199 9.98 -6.05 -3.90
CA LEU A 199 10.41 -6.66 -5.17
C LEU A 199 9.77 -8.03 -5.42
N ASN A 200 9.42 -8.78 -4.36
CA ASN A 200 8.66 -10.02 -4.52
C ASN A 200 7.22 -9.74 -5.00
N VAL A 201 6.55 -8.71 -4.47
CA VAL A 201 5.21 -8.32 -4.94
C VAL A 201 5.26 -7.81 -6.37
N MET A 202 6.21 -6.94 -6.69
CA MET A 202 6.44 -6.43 -8.06
C MET A 202 6.68 -7.57 -9.05
N SER A 203 7.59 -8.51 -8.71
CA SER A 203 7.89 -9.69 -9.53
C SER A 203 6.69 -10.59 -9.72
N LYS A 204 5.84 -10.71 -8.71
CA LYS A 204 4.60 -11.48 -8.76
C LYS A 204 3.64 -10.92 -9.79
N LEU A 205 3.37 -9.61 -9.77
CA LEU A 205 2.50 -8.95 -10.73
C LEU A 205 3.09 -8.97 -12.15
N LEU A 206 4.41 -8.81 -12.28
CA LEU A 206 5.11 -8.97 -13.56
C LEU A 206 4.86 -10.35 -14.18
N ASN A 207 4.98 -11.43 -13.39
CA ASN A 207 4.72 -12.79 -13.87
C ASN A 207 3.23 -13.12 -14.04
N MET A 208 2.33 -12.26 -13.61
CA MET A 208 0.89 -12.31 -13.90
C MET A 208 0.51 -11.48 -15.12
N GLY A 209 1.50 -10.95 -15.87
CA GLY A 209 1.30 -10.25 -17.14
C GLY A 209 1.26 -8.73 -17.06
N MET A 210 1.49 -8.11 -15.90
CA MET A 210 1.62 -6.66 -15.82
C MET A 210 2.93 -6.22 -16.50
N PRO A 211 2.88 -5.26 -17.45
CA PRO A 211 4.09 -4.78 -18.12
C PRO A 211 5.11 -4.19 -17.12
N LEU A 212 6.40 -4.44 -17.34
CA LEU A 212 7.47 -3.99 -16.43
C LEU A 212 7.42 -2.48 -16.14
N ASN A 213 7.19 -1.66 -17.16
CA ASN A 213 7.07 -0.21 -16.99
C ASN A 213 5.90 0.18 -16.09
N GLU A 214 4.77 -0.54 -16.17
CA GLU A 214 3.62 -0.30 -15.29
C GLU A 214 3.90 -0.80 -13.87
N VAL A 215 4.56 -1.96 -13.69
CA VAL A 215 5.02 -2.42 -12.37
C VAL A 215 5.90 -1.37 -11.70
N ILE A 216 6.82 -0.75 -12.44
CA ILE A 216 7.68 0.31 -11.90
C ILE A 216 6.86 1.56 -11.55
N LYS A 217 6.01 2.06 -12.45
CA LYS A 217 5.19 3.27 -12.20
C LYS A 217 4.25 3.10 -11.02
N THR A 218 3.57 1.95 -10.91
CA THR A 218 2.67 1.65 -9.79
C THR A 218 3.38 1.42 -8.46
N SER A 219 4.71 1.31 -8.50
CA SER A 219 5.57 1.18 -7.32
C SER A 219 6.35 2.46 -6.99
N THR A 220 6.29 3.51 -7.83
CA THR A 220 7.08 4.75 -7.70
C THR A 220 6.22 5.99 -7.95
N TRP A 221 6.02 6.36 -9.21
CA TRP A 221 5.38 7.60 -9.61
C TRP A 221 3.92 7.70 -9.19
N TYR A 222 3.13 6.66 -9.41
CA TYR A 222 1.71 6.71 -9.07
C TYR A 222 1.47 6.80 -7.55
N PRO A 223 2.12 5.99 -6.68
CA PRO A 223 2.01 6.20 -5.24
C PRO A 223 2.43 7.59 -4.79
N ALA A 224 3.52 8.16 -5.32
CA ALA A 224 3.94 9.51 -5.00
C ALA A 224 2.84 10.55 -5.34
N LYS A 225 2.23 10.41 -6.52
CA LYS A 225 1.11 11.25 -6.95
C LYS A 225 -0.12 11.11 -6.05
N TYR A 226 -0.48 9.88 -5.63
CA TYR A 226 -1.66 9.64 -4.80
C TYR A 226 -1.53 10.19 -3.37
N ILE A 227 -0.31 10.42 -2.91
CA ILE A 227 -0.05 11.05 -1.62
C ILE A 227 0.35 12.54 -1.75
N ASN A 228 0.15 13.16 -2.92
CA ASN A 228 0.49 14.57 -3.22
C ASN A 228 1.98 14.92 -3.01
N HIS A 229 2.89 14.00 -3.33
CA HIS A 229 4.34 14.15 -3.30
C HIS A 229 4.94 13.92 -4.69
N GLU A 230 4.46 14.68 -5.68
CA GLU A 230 4.85 14.55 -7.09
C GLU A 230 6.31 14.92 -7.36
N GLU A 231 6.99 15.55 -6.40
CA GLU A 231 8.44 15.77 -6.44
C GLU A 231 9.26 14.49 -6.20
N LEU A 232 8.59 13.37 -5.84
CA LEU A 232 9.16 12.06 -5.62
C LEU A 232 8.77 11.06 -6.71
N GLY A 233 9.40 9.89 -6.70
CA GLY A 233 9.00 8.75 -7.54
C GLY A 233 9.37 8.87 -9.02
N HIS A 234 10.25 9.81 -9.40
CA HIS A 234 10.71 10.01 -10.77
C HIS A 234 12.22 10.35 -10.85
N LEU A 235 12.81 10.25 -12.04
CA LEU A 235 14.24 10.45 -12.31
C LEU A 235 14.52 11.71 -13.17
N SER A 236 13.67 12.72 -13.10
CA SER A 236 13.90 13.98 -13.83
C SER A 236 15.08 14.75 -13.26
N GLU A 237 15.72 15.57 -14.09
CA GLU A 237 16.79 16.48 -13.62
C GLU A 237 16.26 17.40 -12.50
N GLY A 238 17.04 17.49 -11.43
CA GLY A 238 16.66 18.28 -10.24
C GLY A 238 15.80 17.55 -9.21
N ALA A 239 15.32 16.32 -9.49
CA ALA A 239 14.64 15.51 -8.51
C ALA A 239 15.61 15.00 -7.42
N VAL A 240 15.05 14.64 -6.26
CA VAL A 240 15.82 13.98 -5.20
C VAL A 240 16.39 12.67 -5.73
N ALA A 241 17.69 12.45 -5.54
CA ALA A 241 18.36 11.25 -6.01
C ALA A 241 18.13 10.06 -5.08
N ASP A 242 16.86 9.63 -4.95
CA ASP A 242 16.44 8.41 -4.31
C ASP A 242 16.19 7.35 -5.39
N ILE A 243 17.16 6.49 -5.62
CA ILE A 243 17.21 5.61 -6.80
C ILE A 243 17.42 4.15 -6.38
N ALA A 244 16.60 3.26 -6.90
CA ALA A 244 16.84 1.82 -6.86
C ALA A 244 17.28 1.34 -8.26
N VAL A 245 18.44 0.72 -8.33
CA VAL A 245 18.91 0.00 -9.52
C VAL A 245 18.49 -1.46 -9.34
N LEU A 246 17.69 -1.94 -10.28
CA LEU A 246 17.12 -3.28 -10.21
C LEU A 246 17.68 -4.14 -11.34
N ASN A 247 18.01 -5.38 -11.02
CA ASN A 247 18.30 -6.43 -12.00
C ASN A 247 17.00 -7.21 -12.28
N LEU A 248 16.74 -7.46 -13.57
CA LEU A 248 15.67 -8.36 -14.00
C LEU A 248 16.27 -9.73 -14.33
N GLU A 249 16.18 -10.64 -13.38
CA GLU A 249 16.69 -12.00 -13.53
C GLU A 249 15.71 -12.87 -14.30
N GLU A 250 16.25 -13.68 -15.21
CA GLU A 250 15.52 -14.75 -15.89
C GLU A 250 15.83 -16.11 -15.25
N GLY A 251 14.79 -16.93 -15.03
CA GLY A 251 14.98 -18.23 -14.38
C GLY A 251 13.67 -18.94 -14.07
N ASN A 252 13.72 -19.87 -13.13
CA ASN A 252 12.55 -20.60 -12.63
C ASN A 252 12.26 -20.16 -11.20
N PHE A 253 11.26 -19.35 -11.04
CA PHE A 253 10.86 -18.80 -9.74
C PHE A 253 9.48 -19.29 -9.32
N GLY A 254 9.20 -19.25 -8.03
CA GLY A 254 7.89 -19.56 -7.47
C GLY A 254 7.39 -18.39 -6.63
N PHE A 255 6.14 -17.98 -6.86
CA PHE A 255 5.49 -16.92 -6.10
C PHE A 255 4.25 -17.45 -5.41
N ALA A 256 4.14 -17.24 -4.11
CA ALA A 256 3.02 -17.72 -3.30
C ALA A 256 2.00 -16.62 -3.01
N ASP A 257 0.72 -17.00 -2.91
CA ASP A 257 -0.32 -16.18 -2.31
C ASP A 257 -0.43 -16.43 -0.80
N VAL A 258 -1.39 -15.78 -0.15
CA VAL A 258 -1.61 -15.91 1.30
C VAL A 258 -2.30 -17.21 1.70
N ARG A 259 -2.85 -17.97 0.75
CA ARG A 259 -3.48 -19.29 0.97
C ARG A 259 -2.51 -20.46 0.70
N GLY A 260 -1.24 -20.16 0.37
CA GLY A 260 -0.23 -21.18 0.06
C GLY A 260 -0.29 -21.72 -1.37
N ASN A 261 -1.08 -21.12 -2.24
CA ASN A 261 -1.03 -21.43 -3.68
C ASN A 261 0.23 -20.80 -4.28
N LYS A 262 0.76 -21.43 -5.34
CA LYS A 262 1.98 -21.00 -5.99
C LYS A 262 1.79 -20.90 -7.51
N ILE A 263 2.20 -19.77 -8.08
CA ILE A 263 2.42 -19.66 -9.53
C ILE A 263 3.91 -19.85 -9.86
N LYS A 264 4.18 -20.31 -11.08
CA LYS A 264 5.52 -20.32 -11.66
C LYS A 264 5.78 -18.99 -12.34
N GLY A 265 6.99 -18.48 -12.19
CA GLY A 265 7.44 -17.28 -12.86
C GLY A 265 8.77 -17.52 -13.55
N THR A 266 9.03 -16.72 -14.57
CA THR A 266 10.28 -16.76 -15.37
C THR A 266 11.16 -15.55 -15.11
N GLN A 267 10.65 -14.55 -14.43
CA GLN A 267 11.34 -13.28 -14.15
C GLN A 267 11.25 -12.91 -12.67
N LYS A 268 12.33 -12.32 -12.15
CA LYS A 268 12.40 -11.82 -10.77
C LYS A 268 13.18 -10.50 -10.74
N LEU A 269 12.65 -9.51 -10.05
CA LEU A 269 13.37 -8.27 -9.75
C LEU A 269 14.23 -8.47 -8.50
N GLU A 270 15.49 -8.05 -8.58
CA GLU A 270 16.42 -8.01 -7.45
C GLU A 270 17.06 -6.63 -7.35
N CYS A 271 17.27 -6.15 -6.12
CA CYS A 271 17.91 -4.86 -5.89
C CYS A 271 19.43 -5.00 -6.02
N GLU A 272 20.02 -4.32 -6.97
CA GLU A 272 21.47 -4.26 -7.17
C GLU A 272 22.10 -3.12 -6.37
N LEU A 273 21.49 -1.94 -6.41
CA LEU A 273 22.00 -0.75 -5.75
C LEU A 273 20.85 0.10 -5.22
N THR A 274 21.03 0.71 -4.06
CA THR A 274 20.14 1.77 -3.57
C THR A 274 20.92 3.03 -3.28
N ILE A 275 20.44 4.13 -3.83
CA ILE A 275 20.94 5.48 -3.59
C ILE A 275 19.87 6.26 -2.84
N LEU A 276 20.25 6.90 -1.75
CA LEU A 276 19.40 7.78 -0.95
C LEU A 276 20.05 9.17 -0.90
N GLU A 277 19.34 10.19 -1.39
CA GLU A 277 19.84 11.57 -1.45
C GLU A 277 21.23 11.66 -2.11
N GLY A 278 21.45 10.91 -3.19
CA GLY A 278 22.69 10.86 -3.94
C GLY A 278 23.81 10.02 -3.31
N LYS A 279 23.56 9.34 -2.18
CA LYS A 279 24.56 8.48 -1.51
C LYS A 279 24.20 7.02 -1.66
N VAL A 280 25.15 6.18 -2.02
CA VAL A 280 24.99 4.72 -2.03
C VAL A 280 24.79 4.24 -0.60
N VAL A 281 23.65 3.57 -0.34
CA VAL A 281 23.30 3.01 0.99
C VAL A 281 23.18 1.50 0.99
N TYR A 282 23.09 0.90 -0.19
CA TYR A 282 23.12 -0.55 -0.42
C TYR A 282 23.78 -0.83 -1.78
N ASP A 283 24.64 -1.83 -1.83
CA ASP A 283 25.34 -2.27 -3.04
C ASP A 283 25.55 -3.79 -2.93
N LEU A 284 24.79 -4.56 -3.69
CA LEU A 284 24.75 -6.02 -3.58
C LEU A 284 26.08 -6.64 -4.06
N ASN A 285 26.59 -6.19 -5.20
CA ASN A 285 27.74 -6.78 -5.88
C ASN A 285 28.94 -5.83 -5.96
N GLY A 286 28.93 -4.72 -5.22
CA GLY A 286 30.05 -3.78 -5.20
C GLY A 286 30.22 -2.97 -6.50
N ILE A 287 29.14 -2.79 -7.29
CA ILE A 287 29.25 -2.09 -8.59
C ILE A 287 29.66 -0.62 -8.45
N SER A 288 29.49 -0.03 -7.28
CA SER A 288 29.93 1.34 -6.99
C SER A 288 31.37 1.41 -6.47
N MET A 289 32.03 0.27 -6.25
CA MET A 289 33.36 0.19 -5.66
C MET A 289 34.42 0.00 -6.76
N PRO A 290 35.64 0.53 -6.56
CA PRO A 290 36.77 0.21 -7.48
C PRO A 290 37.18 -1.27 -7.35
N GLU A 291 37.58 -1.87 -8.46
CA GLU A 291 38.19 -3.21 -8.40
C GLU A 291 39.46 -3.20 -7.55
N TRP A 292 39.66 -4.26 -6.79
CA TRP A 292 40.89 -4.43 -6.02
C TRP A 292 42.12 -4.56 -6.95
N GLN A 293 43.13 -3.77 -6.66
CA GLN A 293 44.41 -3.80 -7.37
C GLN A 293 45.51 -4.12 -6.39
N ALA A 294 46.35 -5.11 -6.70
CA ALA A 294 47.51 -5.47 -5.87
C ALA A 294 48.54 -4.31 -5.83
N GLY A 295 48.87 -3.85 -4.61
CA GLY A 295 49.91 -2.85 -4.41
C GLY A 295 49.47 -1.38 -4.48
N VAL A 296 48.19 -1.08 -4.49
CA VAL A 296 47.64 0.26 -4.26
C VAL A 296 47.13 0.33 -2.82
N GLU A 297 47.88 1.08 -1.96
CA GLU A 297 47.44 1.42 -0.60
C GLU A 297 46.54 2.69 -0.60
#